data_fe9194f7445c9dd0faad8b355a3caef7
#
_entry.id   fe9194f7445c9dd0faad8b355a3caef7
#
_cell.length_a   1.000
_cell.length_b   1.000
_cell.length_c   1.000
_cell.angle_alpha   90.00
_cell.angle_beta   90.00
_cell.angle_gamma   90.00
#
_symmetry.space_group_name_H-M   'P 1'
#
loop_
_entity.id
_entity.type
_entity.pdbx_description
1 polymer ?
#
loop_
_entity_poly.entity_id
_entity_poly.type
_entity_poly.pdbx_seq_one_letter_code
_entity_poly.pdbx_strand_id
1 'polypeptide(L)'
;MSKIFIVYSHYDEKSFNNAIKDTFIKKAKEEGHTIDLVDLYKEKFDPVFFGQEPDAEVIDHRNRIENSDVIVLIAPIWNFRMPAILEGWIDKVLAPPWAFTFMRLMGNYGYPLGNLKNKKAIIFCTYGSPRMAITTFFLNLPIRRLKRGVFHICGITKINYRRYFAVPFVSDRKRKSYLEDVANS
;
A
#
# COMPACT_ATOMS: atom_id res chain seq x y z
N MET A 1 10.63 -10.38 -15.61
CA MET A 1 9.51 -11.09 -14.98
C MET A 1 9.64 -10.91 -13.48
N SER A 2 8.60 -10.43 -12.79
CA SER A 2 8.58 -10.19 -11.35
C SER A 2 7.37 -10.83 -10.71
N LYS A 3 7.48 -11.20 -9.44
CA LYS A 3 6.34 -11.63 -8.62
C LYS A 3 5.79 -10.42 -7.88
N ILE A 4 4.52 -10.10 -8.06
CA ILE A 4 3.86 -8.91 -7.54
C ILE A 4 2.79 -9.31 -6.55
N PHE A 5 2.94 -8.89 -5.30
CA PHE A 5 1.94 -9.07 -4.25
C PHE A 5 1.12 -7.80 -4.10
N ILE A 6 -0.18 -7.90 -4.33
CA ILE A 6 -1.13 -6.77 -4.31
C ILE A 6 -2.01 -6.85 -3.09
N VAL A 7 -2.06 -5.79 -2.30
CA VAL A 7 -3.01 -5.60 -1.21
C VAL A 7 -4.01 -4.53 -1.64
N TYR A 8 -5.22 -4.96 -1.86
CA TYR A 8 -6.34 -4.12 -2.28
C TYR A 8 -7.29 -3.86 -1.11
N SER A 9 -7.72 -2.61 -0.97
CA SER A 9 -8.59 -2.22 0.13
C SER A 9 -9.64 -1.21 -0.31
N HIS A 10 -10.75 -1.72 -0.84
CA HIS A 10 -11.98 -0.94 -1.05
C HIS A 10 -13.20 -1.86 -1.00
N TYR A 11 -14.24 -1.43 -0.28
CA TYR A 11 -15.45 -2.25 -0.08
C TYR A 11 -16.37 -2.31 -1.31
N ASP A 12 -16.30 -1.30 -2.19
CA ASP A 12 -17.16 -1.17 -3.36
C ASP A 12 -16.44 -1.62 -4.64
N GLU A 13 -16.96 -2.66 -5.26
CA GLU A 13 -16.44 -3.22 -6.52
C GLU A 13 -16.62 -2.29 -7.72
N LYS A 14 -17.51 -1.28 -7.63
CA LYS A 14 -17.71 -0.27 -8.67
C LYS A 14 -16.83 0.95 -8.48
N SER A 15 -15.95 0.94 -7.49
CA SER A 15 -15.09 2.07 -7.18
C SER A 15 -14.01 2.30 -8.24
N PHE A 16 -13.49 3.53 -8.29
CA PHE A 16 -12.33 3.84 -9.13
C PHE A 16 -11.06 3.08 -8.68
N ASN A 17 -10.95 2.71 -7.40
CA ASN A 17 -9.87 1.86 -6.92
C ASN A 17 -9.96 0.45 -7.52
N ASN A 18 -11.16 -0.07 -7.74
CA ASN A 18 -11.32 -1.35 -8.43
C ASN A 18 -10.87 -1.25 -9.90
N ALA A 19 -11.22 -0.15 -10.59
CA ALA A 19 -10.75 0.07 -11.96
C ALA A 19 -9.22 0.19 -12.02
N ILE A 20 -8.57 0.82 -11.04
CA ILE A 20 -7.11 0.86 -10.92
C ILE A 20 -6.54 -0.56 -10.76
N LYS A 21 -7.09 -1.35 -9.83
CA LYS A 21 -6.68 -2.73 -9.59
C LYS A 21 -6.75 -3.57 -10.85
N ASP A 22 -7.89 -3.54 -11.53
CA ASP A 22 -8.13 -4.36 -12.73
C ASP A 22 -7.22 -3.93 -13.88
N THR A 23 -7.02 -2.61 -14.08
CA THR A 23 -6.11 -2.07 -15.10
C THR A 23 -4.66 -2.49 -14.84
N PHE A 24 -4.20 -2.35 -13.60
CA PHE A 24 -2.84 -2.74 -13.21
C PHE A 24 -2.60 -4.24 -13.38
N ILE A 25 -3.53 -5.08 -12.88
CA ILE A 25 -3.42 -6.55 -12.99
C ILE A 25 -3.38 -6.99 -14.45
N LYS A 26 -4.29 -6.44 -15.29
CA LYS A 26 -4.32 -6.74 -16.72
C LYS A 26 -2.97 -6.45 -17.36
N LYS A 27 -2.46 -5.23 -17.16
CA LYS A 27 -1.21 -4.78 -17.78
C LYS A 27 0.01 -5.57 -17.28
N ALA A 28 0.10 -5.80 -15.97
CA ALA A 28 1.18 -6.57 -15.40
C ALA A 28 1.22 -8.03 -15.91
N LYS A 29 0.04 -8.65 -16.11
CA LYS A 29 -0.05 -9.99 -16.73
C LYS A 29 0.36 -9.97 -18.20
N GLU A 30 -0.03 -8.95 -18.97
CA GLU A 30 0.39 -8.78 -20.37
C GLU A 30 1.92 -8.64 -20.49
N GLU A 31 2.58 -8.07 -19.48
CA GLU A 31 4.04 -7.94 -19.39
C GLU A 31 4.74 -9.18 -18.81
N GLY A 32 3.99 -10.24 -18.54
CA GLY A 32 4.53 -11.52 -18.07
C GLY A 32 4.84 -11.57 -16.57
N HIS A 33 4.30 -10.65 -15.76
CA HIS A 33 4.44 -10.71 -14.31
C HIS A 33 3.47 -11.70 -13.66
N THR A 34 3.89 -12.31 -12.56
CA THR A 34 3.03 -13.17 -11.73
C THR A 34 2.34 -12.29 -10.68
N ILE A 35 1.01 -12.41 -10.59
CA ILE A 35 0.18 -11.62 -9.69
C ILE A 35 -0.36 -12.50 -8.58
N ASP A 36 -0.18 -12.03 -7.35
CA ASP A 36 -0.77 -12.55 -6.14
C ASP A 36 -1.59 -11.43 -5.48
N LEU A 37 -2.90 -11.60 -5.36
CA LEU A 37 -3.84 -10.57 -4.89
C LEU A 37 -4.47 -10.97 -3.57
N VAL A 38 -4.46 -10.04 -2.62
CA VAL A 38 -5.28 -10.02 -1.40
C VAL A 38 -6.29 -8.90 -1.50
N ASP A 39 -7.56 -9.23 -1.37
CA ASP A 39 -8.65 -8.26 -1.22
C ASP A 39 -9.13 -8.30 0.24
N LEU A 40 -8.68 -7.34 1.04
CA LEU A 40 -8.91 -7.33 2.47
C LEU A 40 -10.40 -7.33 2.87
N TYR A 41 -11.27 -6.70 2.06
CA TYR A 41 -12.71 -6.70 2.32
C TYR A 41 -13.38 -8.03 1.95
N LYS A 42 -12.97 -8.65 0.83
CA LYS A 42 -13.52 -9.96 0.43
C LYS A 42 -13.07 -11.08 1.36
N GLU A 43 -11.81 -11.03 1.78
CA GLU A 43 -11.22 -11.99 2.72
C GLU A 43 -11.66 -11.75 4.17
N LYS A 44 -12.34 -10.61 4.44
CA LYS A 44 -12.81 -10.20 5.77
C LYS A 44 -11.67 -10.15 6.79
N PHE A 45 -10.51 -9.65 6.36
CA PHE A 45 -9.34 -9.50 7.23
C PHE A 45 -9.71 -8.79 8.54
N ASP A 46 -9.35 -9.37 9.68
CA ASP A 46 -9.54 -8.73 10.98
C ASP A 46 -8.45 -7.69 11.24
N PRO A 47 -8.77 -6.37 11.22
CA PRO A 47 -7.79 -5.32 11.41
C PRO A 47 -7.38 -5.08 12.87
N VAL A 48 -8.01 -5.74 13.81
CA VAL A 48 -7.79 -5.45 15.24
C VAL A 48 -6.51 -6.12 15.71
N PHE A 49 -5.60 -5.32 16.27
CA PHE A 49 -4.32 -5.78 16.80
C PHE A 49 -4.24 -5.54 18.31
N PHE A 50 -4.09 -6.61 19.06
CA PHE A 50 -3.99 -6.61 20.52
C PHE A 50 -2.56 -6.90 21.01
N GLY A 51 -1.55 -6.86 20.15
CA GLY A 51 -0.19 -7.28 20.49
C GLY A 51 -0.01 -8.79 20.57
N GLN A 52 -0.97 -9.57 20.04
CA GLN A 52 -0.91 -11.03 19.98
C GLN A 52 0.15 -11.51 18.98
N GLU A 53 0.56 -12.78 19.17
CA GLU A 53 1.37 -13.48 18.17
C GLU A 53 0.65 -13.53 16.81
N PRO A 54 1.40 -13.52 15.70
CA PRO A 54 0.82 -13.60 14.37
C PRO A 54 -0.03 -14.85 14.19
N ASP A 55 -1.27 -14.66 13.77
CA ASP A 55 -2.15 -15.75 13.37
C ASP A 55 -1.78 -16.33 11.99
N ALA A 56 -2.47 -17.39 11.57
CA ALA A 56 -2.17 -18.10 10.32
C ALA A 56 -2.34 -17.18 9.08
N GLU A 57 -3.30 -16.27 9.10
CA GLU A 57 -3.53 -15.31 8.00
C GLU A 57 -2.39 -14.29 7.89
N VAL A 58 -1.93 -13.75 9.02
CA VAL A 58 -0.77 -12.85 9.06
C VAL A 58 0.50 -13.57 8.58
N ILE A 59 0.71 -14.83 9.01
CA ILE A 59 1.85 -15.63 8.58
C ILE A 59 1.78 -15.87 7.06
N ASP A 60 0.62 -16.21 6.51
CA ASP A 60 0.43 -16.38 5.07
C ASP A 60 0.78 -15.10 4.30
N HIS A 61 0.25 -13.95 4.72
CA HIS A 61 0.57 -12.67 4.08
C HIS A 61 2.06 -12.33 4.14
N ARG A 62 2.75 -12.64 5.24
CA ARG A 62 4.21 -12.47 5.35
C ARG A 62 4.96 -13.37 4.37
N ASN A 63 4.60 -14.63 4.26
CA ASN A 63 5.18 -15.59 3.31
C ASN A 63 4.98 -15.11 1.86
N ARG A 64 3.80 -14.58 1.53
CA ARG A 64 3.49 -14.02 0.21
C ARG A 64 4.35 -12.79 -0.09
N ILE A 65 4.58 -11.91 0.89
CA ILE A 65 5.52 -10.79 0.78
C ILE A 65 6.96 -11.32 0.57
N GLU A 66 7.40 -12.29 1.35
CA GLU A 66 8.75 -12.86 1.20
C GLU A 66 8.99 -13.43 -0.20
N ASN A 67 7.99 -14.09 -0.78
CA ASN A 67 8.03 -14.68 -2.10
C ASN A 67 7.81 -13.69 -3.26
N SER A 68 7.55 -12.41 -2.98
CA SER A 68 7.34 -11.36 -3.97
C SER A 68 8.57 -10.47 -4.17
N ASP A 69 8.66 -9.81 -5.34
CA ASP A 69 9.66 -8.78 -5.63
C ASP A 69 9.11 -7.37 -5.35
N VAL A 70 7.80 -7.21 -5.58
CA VAL A 70 7.10 -5.92 -5.52
C VAL A 70 5.85 -6.06 -4.66
N ILE A 71 5.67 -5.13 -3.74
CA ILE A 71 4.45 -4.97 -2.95
C ILE A 71 3.65 -3.81 -3.54
N VAL A 72 2.38 -4.06 -3.86
CA VAL A 72 1.48 -3.04 -4.40
C VAL A 72 0.36 -2.78 -3.41
N LEU A 73 0.17 -1.53 -3.01
CA LEU A 73 -1.01 -1.11 -2.24
C LEU A 73 -1.95 -0.32 -3.14
N ILE A 74 -3.24 -0.66 -3.12
CA ILE A 74 -4.29 0.05 -3.85
C ILE A 74 -5.41 0.40 -2.89
N ALA A 75 -5.57 1.69 -2.55
CA ALA A 75 -6.54 2.13 -1.57
C ALA A 75 -6.93 3.60 -1.74
N PRO A 76 -8.12 4.01 -1.27
CA PRO A 76 -8.47 5.41 -1.12
C PRO A 76 -7.76 6.02 0.09
N ILE A 77 -7.65 7.34 0.10
CA ILE A 77 -7.26 8.11 1.29
C ILE A 77 -8.51 8.70 1.92
N TRP A 78 -8.87 8.21 3.09
CA TRP A 78 -9.95 8.69 3.94
C TRP A 78 -9.38 9.36 5.19
N ASN A 79 -9.80 10.60 5.47
CA ASN A 79 -9.31 11.36 6.64
C ASN A 79 -7.78 11.34 6.77
N PHE A 80 -7.06 11.51 5.66
CA PHE A 80 -5.58 11.46 5.56
C PHE A 80 -4.94 10.10 5.90
N ARG A 81 -5.72 9.04 6.00
CA ARG A 81 -5.28 7.66 6.23
C ARG A 81 -5.82 6.74 5.15
N MET A 82 -5.31 5.54 5.10
CA MET A 82 -5.93 4.45 4.36
C MET A 82 -7.16 3.90 5.12
N PRO A 83 -8.01 3.09 4.49
CA PRO A 83 -9.11 2.41 5.18
C PRO A 83 -8.63 1.67 6.43
N ALA A 84 -9.44 1.66 7.50
CA ALA A 84 -9.07 1.04 8.78
C ALA A 84 -8.58 -0.41 8.64
N ILE A 85 -9.20 -1.16 7.74
CA ILE A 85 -8.81 -2.56 7.48
C ILE A 85 -7.36 -2.66 6.93
N LEU A 86 -6.92 -1.73 6.08
CA LEU A 86 -5.55 -1.69 5.56
C LEU A 86 -4.58 -1.14 6.62
N GLU A 87 -4.99 -0.19 7.44
CA GLU A 87 -4.18 0.28 8.57
C GLU A 87 -3.91 -0.87 9.55
N GLY A 88 -4.94 -1.64 9.91
CA GLY A 88 -4.77 -2.82 10.75
C GLY A 88 -3.93 -3.92 10.09
N TRP A 89 -4.06 -4.09 8.77
CA TRP A 89 -3.16 -4.98 8.02
C TRP A 89 -1.69 -4.53 8.13
N ILE A 90 -1.42 -3.24 7.99
CA ILE A 90 -0.06 -2.69 8.19
C ILE A 90 0.43 -2.97 9.60
N ASP A 91 -0.38 -2.72 10.62
CA ASP A 91 -0.02 -2.91 12.02
C ASP A 91 0.23 -4.37 12.39
N LYS A 92 -0.53 -5.32 11.82
CA LYS A 92 -0.37 -6.77 12.07
C LYS A 92 0.73 -7.41 11.24
N VAL A 93 0.73 -7.14 9.92
CA VAL A 93 1.63 -7.82 8.97
C VAL A 93 3.02 -7.21 8.98
N LEU A 94 3.12 -5.86 8.92
CA LEU A 94 4.41 -5.16 8.89
C LEU A 94 4.94 -4.84 10.30
N ALA A 95 4.58 -5.67 11.28
CA ALA A 95 5.00 -5.52 12.67
C ALA A 95 6.44 -6.02 12.91
N PRO A 96 7.11 -5.52 13.97
CA PRO A 96 8.34 -6.11 14.45
C PRO A 96 8.07 -7.48 15.13
N PRO A 97 9.07 -8.37 15.24
CA PRO A 97 10.42 -8.24 14.70
C PRO A 97 10.55 -8.60 13.21
N TRP A 98 9.46 -9.04 12.55
CA TRP A 98 9.49 -9.58 11.19
C TRP A 98 9.81 -8.51 10.13
N ALA A 99 9.06 -7.41 10.07
CA ALA A 99 9.28 -6.37 9.05
C ALA A 99 10.48 -5.47 9.36
N PHE A 100 10.76 -5.27 10.64
CA PHE A 100 11.89 -4.48 11.13
C PHE A 100 12.22 -4.83 12.57
N THR A 101 13.44 -4.50 13.01
CA THR A 101 13.90 -4.61 14.41
C THR A 101 14.38 -3.25 14.90
N PHE A 102 14.57 -3.10 16.21
CA PHE A 102 15.18 -1.90 16.77
C PHE A 102 16.61 -2.17 17.18
N MET A 103 17.54 -1.37 16.66
CA MET A 103 18.93 -1.32 17.15
C MET A 103 19.08 -0.18 18.13
N ARG A 104 19.65 -0.47 19.30
CA ARG A 104 20.00 0.57 20.28
C ARG A 104 21.25 1.32 19.79
N LEU A 105 21.13 2.62 19.55
CA LEU A 105 22.24 3.45 19.11
C LEU A 105 23.00 4.04 20.31
N MET A 106 22.30 4.77 21.19
CA MET A 106 22.91 5.42 22.34
C MET A 106 21.85 5.74 23.38
N GLY A 107 22.12 5.43 24.65
CA GLY A 107 21.17 5.67 25.74
C GLY A 107 19.84 4.96 25.50
N ASN A 108 18.73 5.70 25.47
CA ASN A 108 17.37 5.22 25.21
C ASN A 108 16.93 5.37 23.73
N TYR A 109 17.86 5.69 22.83
CA TYR A 109 17.54 5.93 21.44
C TYR A 109 17.62 4.63 20.63
N GLY A 110 16.47 4.18 20.11
CA GLY A 110 16.36 3.03 19.19
C GLY A 110 16.20 3.49 17.75
N TYR A 111 16.94 2.88 16.83
CA TYR A 111 16.81 3.09 15.39
C TYR A 111 16.21 1.86 14.72
N PRO A 112 15.17 1.99 13.87
CA PRO A 112 14.59 0.85 13.18
C PRO A 112 15.53 0.33 12.08
N LEU A 113 15.76 -0.97 12.07
CA LEU A 113 16.46 -1.71 11.03
C LEU A 113 15.43 -2.52 10.25
N GLY A 114 15.15 -2.08 9.03
CA GLY A 114 14.19 -2.77 8.17
C GLY A 114 14.73 -4.07 7.58
N ASN A 115 13.90 -5.09 7.54
CA ASN A 115 14.23 -6.43 7.06
C ASN A 115 13.80 -6.66 5.59
N LEU A 116 12.99 -5.74 5.00
CA LEU A 116 12.45 -5.86 3.64
C LEU A 116 13.22 -5.04 2.60
N LYS A 117 14.53 -4.89 2.75
CA LYS A 117 15.41 -4.03 1.91
C LYS A 117 15.46 -4.44 0.44
N ASN A 118 15.21 -5.70 0.14
CA ASN A 118 15.22 -6.26 -1.21
C ASN A 118 13.89 -6.03 -1.96
N LYS A 119 12.86 -5.51 -1.30
CA LYS A 119 11.54 -5.29 -1.87
C LYS A 119 11.43 -3.91 -2.51
N LYS A 120 10.51 -3.80 -3.49
CA LYS A 120 10.05 -2.54 -4.06
C LYS A 120 8.59 -2.34 -3.68
N ALA A 121 8.10 -1.10 -3.72
CA ALA A 121 6.69 -0.83 -3.50
C ALA A 121 6.12 0.08 -4.60
N ILE A 122 4.86 -0.20 -4.98
CA ILE A 122 4.04 0.70 -5.79
C ILE A 122 2.78 1.00 -4.97
N ILE A 123 2.43 2.28 -4.87
CA ILE A 123 1.29 2.69 -4.06
C ILE A 123 0.36 3.54 -4.92
N PHE A 124 -0.85 3.03 -5.15
CA PHE A 124 -1.91 3.74 -5.82
C PHE A 124 -2.89 4.29 -4.79
N CYS A 125 -3.00 5.61 -4.71
CA CYS A 125 -3.91 6.28 -3.80
C CYS A 125 -4.89 7.19 -4.53
N THR A 126 -6.16 7.06 -4.22
CA THR A 126 -7.21 7.99 -4.67
C THR A 126 -7.58 8.97 -3.56
N TYR A 127 -7.87 10.21 -3.96
CA TYR A 127 -8.25 11.29 -3.06
C TYR A 127 -9.58 11.92 -3.52
N GLY A 128 -10.45 12.23 -2.58
CA GLY A 128 -11.62 13.06 -2.83
C GLY A 128 -11.27 14.55 -2.98
N SER A 129 -10.16 14.98 -2.38
CA SER A 129 -9.73 16.38 -2.37
C SER A 129 -8.84 16.73 -3.57
N PRO A 130 -8.79 18.03 -3.98
CA PRO A 130 -7.89 18.49 -5.02
C PRO A 130 -6.42 18.45 -4.59
N ARG A 131 -5.53 18.30 -5.56
CA ARG A 131 -4.08 18.19 -5.33
C ARG A 131 -3.53 19.33 -4.48
N MET A 132 -3.91 20.58 -4.79
CA MET A 132 -3.40 21.77 -4.11
C MET A 132 -3.66 21.69 -2.60
N ALA A 133 -4.88 21.36 -2.17
CA ALA A 133 -5.20 21.23 -0.75
C ALA A 133 -4.30 20.19 -0.05
N ILE A 134 -4.13 19.02 -0.65
CA ILE A 134 -3.30 17.95 -0.06
C ILE A 134 -1.83 18.32 -0.01
N THR A 135 -1.30 19.02 -1.04
CA THR A 135 0.14 19.29 -1.13
C THR A 135 0.58 20.52 -0.34
N THR A 136 -0.28 21.54 -0.22
CA THR A 136 0.04 22.79 0.48
C THR A 136 -0.41 22.77 1.94
N PHE A 137 -1.73 22.81 2.19
CA PHE A 137 -2.25 22.87 3.56
C PHE A 137 -1.88 21.66 4.41
N PHE A 138 -1.97 20.46 3.82
CA PHE A 138 -1.74 19.22 4.56
C PHE A 138 -0.37 18.61 4.32
N LEU A 139 0.56 19.33 3.66
CA LEU A 139 1.97 18.97 3.50
C LEU A 139 2.21 17.52 3.06
N ASN A 140 1.33 16.98 2.21
CA ASN A 140 1.35 15.57 1.76
C ASN A 140 1.38 14.56 2.92
N LEU A 141 0.65 14.79 3.99
CA LEU A 141 0.67 13.97 5.19
C LEU A 141 0.52 12.45 4.92
N PRO A 142 -0.45 11.98 4.09
CA PRO A 142 -0.60 10.55 3.81
C PRO A 142 0.67 9.91 3.22
N ILE A 143 1.29 10.58 2.23
CA ILE A 143 2.52 10.08 1.61
C ILE A 143 3.67 10.04 2.59
N ARG A 144 3.85 11.12 3.34
CA ARG A 144 4.97 11.23 4.29
C ARG A 144 4.87 10.13 5.34
N ARG A 145 3.65 9.85 5.84
CA ARG A 145 3.41 8.75 6.76
C ARG A 145 3.76 7.40 6.14
N LEU A 146 3.17 7.06 4.99
CA LEU A 146 3.40 5.76 4.35
C LEU A 146 4.86 5.58 3.97
N LYS A 147 5.47 6.59 3.32
CA LYS A 147 6.84 6.50 2.87
C LYS A 147 7.83 6.38 4.02
N ARG A 148 7.75 7.28 5.02
CA ARG A 148 8.73 7.35 6.11
C ARG A 148 8.34 6.50 7.31
N GLY A 149 7.06 6.52 7.69
CA GLY A 149 6.56 5.87 8.89
C GLY A 149 6.21 4.39 8.72
N VAL A 150 6.13 3.89 7.47
CA VAL A 150 5.86 2.48 7.20
C VAL A 150 6.97 1.87 6.36
N PHE A 151 7.05 2.19 5.08
CA PHE A 151 7.94 1.50 4.16
C PHE A 151 9.43 1.68 4.46
N HIS A 152 9.90 2.90 4.75
CA HIS A 152 11.31 3.11 5.09
C HIS A 152 11.71 2.44 6.40
N ILE A 153 10.82 2.38 7.39
CA ILE A 153 11.05 1.64 8.63
C ILE A 153 11.24 0.15 8.32
N CYS A 154 10.45 -0.41 7.42
CA CYS A 154 10.60 -1.80 6.95
C CYS A 154 11.82 -2.02 6.04
N GLY A 155 12.54 -0.95 5.66
CA GLY A 155 13.72 -1.03 4.77
C GLY A 155 13.40 -0.88 3.29
N ILE A 156 12.14 -0.69 2.91
CA ILE A 156 11.73 -0.50 1.51
C ILE A 156 11.95 0.95 1.11
N THR A 157 12.97 1.21 0.30
CA THR A 157 13.35 2.58 -0.14
C THR A 157 12.94 2.89 -1.58
N LYS A 158 12.78 1.86 -2.41
CA LYS A 158 12.35 2.00 -3.82
C LYS A 158 10.83 1.98 -3.87
N ILE A 159 10.22 3.18 -3.81
CA ILE A 159 8.76 3.34 -3.75
C ILE A 159 8.30 4.21 -4.91
N ASN A 160 7.43 3.66 -5.77
CA ASN A 160 6.71 4.41 -6.78
C ASN A 160 5.34 4.82 -6.21
N TYR A 161 5.05 6.11 -6.20
CA TYR A 161 3.84 6.64 -5.59
C TYR A 161 2.96 7.32 -6.63
N ARG A 162 1.80 6.71 -6.92
CA ARG A 162 0.81 7.20 -7.87
C ARG A 162 -0.41 7.76 -7.13
N ARG A 163 -0.81 8.98 -7.46
CA ARG A 163 -1.84 9.73 -6.75
C ARG A 163 -2.88 10.28 -7.70
N TYR A 164 -4.13 9.98 -7.44
CA TYR A 164 -5.26 10.39 -8.26
C TYR A 164 -6.18 11.27 -7.43
N PHE A 165 -6.22 12.55 -7.76
CA PHE A 165 -6.88 13.58 -6.96
C PHE A 165 -8.27 13.91 -7.47
N ALA A 166 -9.15 14.37 -6.55
CA ALA A 166 -10.51 14.80 -6.82
C ALA A 166 -11.34 13.77 -7.61
N VAL A 167 -11.11 12.49 -7.39
CA VAL A 167 -11.69 11.40 -8.18
C VAL A 167 -13.22 11.49 -8.32
N PRO A 168 -14.02 11.88 -7.29
CA PRO A 168 -15.46 12.04 -7.45
C PRO A 168 -15.88 13.19 -8.37
N PHE A 169 -14.99 14.19 -8.58
CA PHE A 169 -15.33 15.45 -9.24
C PHE A 169 -14.67 15.64 -10.59
N VAL A 170 -13.70 14.82 -10.97
CA VAL A 170 -13.04 14.93 -12.28
C VAL A 170 -13.89 14.32 -13.38
N SER A 171 -13.70 14.80 -14.61
CA SER A 171 -14.38 14.28 -15.81
C SER A 171 -13.96 12.84 -16.13
N ASP A 172 -14.79 12.13 -16.91
CA ASP A 172 -14.45 10.78 -17.37
C ASP A 172 -13.18 10.76 -18.24
N ARG A 173 -12.94 11.81 -19.03
CA ARG A 173 -11.67 11.99 -19.76
C ARG A 173 -10.48 11.97 -18.80
N LYS A 174 -10.59 12.67 -17.66
CA LYS A 174 -9.52 12.69 -16.65
C LYS A 174 -9.38 11.34 -15.95
N ARG A 175 -10.48 10.64 -15.64
CA ARG A 175 -10.42 9.27 -15.10
C ARG A 175 -9.72 8.30 -16.05
N LYS A 176 -10.02 8.37 -17.35
CA LYS A 176 -9.31 7.58 -18.38
C LYS A 176 -7.81 7.86 -18.38
N SER A 177 -7.40 9.15 -18.36
CA SER A 177 -5.98 9.54 -18.26
C SER A 177 -5.30 9.00 -17.00
N TYR A 178 -6.01 8.86 -15.87
CA TYR A 178 -5.50 8.23 -14.66
C TYR A 178 -5.28 6.72 -14.86
N LEU A 179 -6.18 6.01 -15.55
CA LEU A 179 -6.01 4.59 -15.84
C LEU A 179 -4.88 4.34 -16.85
N GLU A 180 -4.67 5.24 -17.80
CA GLU A 180 -3.50 5.20 -18.70
C GLU A 180 -2.18 5.32 -17.92
N ASP A 181 -2.13 6.22 -16.91
CA ASP A 181 -0.97 6.34 -16.01
C ASP A 181 -0.77 5.06 -15.17
N VAL A 182 -1.85 4.40 -14.72
CA VAL A 182 -1.77 3.09 -14.05
C VAL A 182 -1.17 2.03 -14.96
N ALA A 183 -1.60 1.97 -16.22
CA ALA A 183 -1.11 0.99 -17.17
C ALA A 183 0.38 1.17 -17.54
N ASN A 184 0.94 2.36 -17.31
CA ASN A 184 2.34 2.70 -17.59
C ASN A 184 3.22 2.74 -16.32
N SER A 185 2.81 2.10 -15.23
CA SER A 185 3.46 2.23 -13.93
C SER A 185 4.37 1.06 -13.50
#